data_64326f79193ee5871f940eecf5db94f6
#
_entry.id   64326f79193ee5871f940eecf5db94f6
#
_cell.length_a   1.000
_cell.length_b   1.000
_cell.length_c   1.000
_cell.angle_alpha   90.00
_cell.angle_beta   90.00
_cell.angle_gamma   90.00
#
_symmetry.space_group_name_H-M   'P 1'
#
loop_
_entity.id
_entity.type
_entity.pdbx_description
1 polymer ?
#
loop_
_entity_poly.entity_id
_entity_poly.type
_entity_poly.pdbx_seq_one_letter_code
_entity_poly.pdbx_strand_id
1 'polypeptide(L)'
;EIGWVSATSAGAVNAVALAGGLVNGGRVAARAKLHEVWESVYKSGVPDLLRMNPFLYSLSRSPALTQVASLWSPYDFNPLGFDPLRRILTDAIDFDALRDGSPIQLLIAATEIATGRARLFRNHELTIESVLASACLPTIHHAVEIDGKAYWDGGFSANPDIVTLAGESPVNDTLIVQLNPTAKSGLPTGVREIADHANRLTFNAPLIRDVEIIETAREAVGHFGRFGLRGRLARLVKHRFHHIEAGRYTSSLSPESKIKPDRETFMYLQRAGRLEASKWLDRHRADVGVKSTVDLKARFLDARDEAATQGGEAGEAQPRDRIAG
;
A
#
# COMPACT_ATOMS: atom_id res chain seq x y z
N GLU A 1 2.97 13.88 -16.35
CA GLU A 1 1.74 14.19 -15.59
C GLU A 1 1.13 12.90 -15.05
N ILE A 2 0.52 12.96 -13.86
CA ILE A 2 -0.27 11.86 -13.30
C ILE A 2 -1.71 12.08 -13.74
N GLY A 3 -2.34 11.09 -14.36
CA GLY A 3 -3.73 11.19 -14.80
C GLY A 3 -4.68 10.32 -13.97
N TRP A 4 -4.22 9.13 -13.58
CA TRP A 4 -5.01 8.16 -12.81
C TRP A 4 -4.21 7.62 -11.63
N VAL A 5 -4.89 7.31 -10.53
CA VAL A 5 -4.30 6.70 -9.33
C VAL A 5 -5.25 5.62 -8.82
N SER A 6 -4.76 4.38 -8.75
CA SER A 6 -5.40 3.31 -7.99
C SER A 6 -4.70 3.18 -6.64
N ALA A 7 -5.47 3.19 -5.57
CA ALA A 7 -4.90 3.27 -4.23
C ALA A 7 -5.75 2.55 -3.18
N THR A 8 -5.07 2.09 -2.13
CA THR A 8 -5.65 1.32 -1.04
C THR A 8 -5.02 1.74 0.28
N SER A 9 -5.81 1.77 1.36
CA SER A 9 -5.35 2.02 2.72
C SER A 9 -4.59 3.36 2.86
N ALA A 10 -3.37 3.37 3.37
CA ALA A 10 -2.52 4.56 3.42
C ALA A 10 -2.30 5.17 2.01
N GLY A 11 -2.33 4.35 0.95
CA GLY A 11 -2.31 4.80 -0.43
C GLY A 11 -3.54 5.63 -0.80
N ALA A 12 -4.73 5.27 -0.28
CA ALA A 12 -5.96 6.03 -0.49
C ALA A 12 -5.88 7.42 0.17
N VAL A 13 -5.33 7.49 1.39
CA VAL A 13 -5.06 8.77 2.06
C VAL A 13 -4.13 9.64 1.24
N ASN A 14 -3.04 9.06 0.70
CA ASN A 14 -2.12 9.76 -0.19
C ASN A 14 -2.82 10.25 -1.47
N ALA A 15 -3.67 9.42 -2.07
CA ALA A 15 -4.36 9.74 -3.31
C ALA A 15 -5.31 10.93 -3.17
N VAL A 16 -6.13 10.96 -2.09
CA VAL A 16 -7.05 12.08 -1.84
C VAL A 16 -6.31 13.35 -1.42
N ALA A 17 -5.21 13.24 -0.66
CA ALA A 17 -4.36 14.37 -0.31
C ALA A 17 -3.67 14.98 -1.56
N LEU A 18 -3.17 14.13 -2.46
CA LEU A 18 -2.61 14.55 -3.73
C LEU A 18 -3.67 15.26 -4.58
N ALA A 19 -4.82 14.63 -4.77
CA ALA A 19 -5.91 15.17 -5.62
C ALA A 19 -6.45 16.48 -5.06
N GLY A 20 -6.78 16.55 -3.76
CA GLY A 20 -7.26 17.77 -3.11
C GLY A 20 -6.27 18.91 -3.19
N GLY A 21 -4.97 18.63 -3.03
CA GLY A 21 -3.95 19.66 -3.21
C GLY A 21 -3.80 20.11 -4.67
N LEU A 22 -3.96 19.21 -5.64
CA LEU A 22 -3.94 19.56 -7.07
C LEU A 22 -5.10 20.48 -7.44
N VAL A 23 -6.30 20.22 -6.89
CA VAL A 23 -7.49 21.10 -7.05
C VAL A 23 -7.19 22.51 -6.52
N ASN A 24 -6.62 22.61 -5.32
CA ASN A 24 -6.49 23.86 -4.58
C ASN A 24 -5.31 24.76 -5.02
N GLY A 25 -4.33 24.23 -5.76
CA GLY A 25 -3.16 25.04 -6.14
C GLY A 25 -2.06 24.24 -6.84
N GLY A 26 -2.43 23.16 -7.51
CA GLY A 26 -1.52 22.40 -8.36
C GLY A 26 -0.41 21.67 -7.57
N ARG A 27 0.72 21.44 -8.19
CA ARG A 27 1.80 20.58 -7.66
C ARG A 27 2.37 21.03 -6.32
N VAL A 28 2.45 22.34 -6.09
CA VAL A 28 2.99 22.92 -4.85
C VAL A 28 2.02 22.64 -3.69
N ALA A 29 0.74 22.93 -3.89
CA ALA A 29 -0.29 22.69 -2.91
C ALA A 29 -0.49 21.18 -2.64
N ALA A 30 -0.41 20.32 -3.66
CA ALA A 30 -0.46 18.87 -3.49
C ALA A 30 0.66 18.34 -2.59
N ARG A 31 1.87 18.84 -2.77
CA ARG A 31 3.01 18.48 -1.93
C ARG A 31 2.86 18.97 -0.48
N ALA A 32 2.33 20.18 -0.31
CA ALA A 32 2.03 20.73 1.01
C ALA A 32 0.93 19.94 1.70
N LYS A 33 -0.14 19.60 0.97
CA LYS A 33 -1.28 18.83 1.48
C LYS A 33 -0.89 17.42 1.93
N LEU A 34 -0.07 16.71 1.15
CA LEU A 34 0.51 15.44 1.56
C LEU A 34 1.31 15.56 2.88
N HIS A 35 2.09 16.61 3.02
CA HIS A 35 2.85 16.84 4.25
C HIS A 35 1.93 17.15 5.44
N GLU A 36 0.95 18.02 5.26
CA GLU A 36 -0.05 18.42 6.26
C GLU A 36 -0.83 17.23 6.81
N VAL A 37 -1.37 16.38 5.91
CA VAL A 37 -2.14 15.19 6.31
C VAL A 37 -1.29 14.25 7.15
N TRP A 38 -0.09 13.91 6.71
CA TRP A 38 0.77 13.00 7.46
C TRP A 38 1.35 13.62 8.73
N GLU A 39 1.58 14.93 8.76
CA GLU A 39 1.94 15.63 9.99
C GLU A 39 0.79 15.58 11.01
N SER A 40 -0.45 15.69 10.55
CA SER A 40 -1.64 15.55 11.40
C SER A 40 -1.81 14.13 11.91
N VAL A 41 -1.58 13.11 11.06
CA VAL A 41 -1.56 11.70 11.46
C VAL A 41 -0.52 11.46 12.56
N TYR A 42 0.69 11.96 12.37
CA TYR A 42 1.75 11.84 13.36
C TYR A 42 1.41 12.58 14.67
N LYS A 43 0.87 13.80 14.61
CA LYS A 43 0.49 14.59 15.80
C LYS A 43 -0.69 14.01 16.56
N SER A 44 -1.66 13.45 15.84
CA SER A 44 -2.85 12.79 16.43
C SER A 44 -2.53 11.44 17.06
N GLY A 45 -1.41 10.87 16.75
CA GLY A 45 -0.80 9.61 17.18
C GLY A 45 -1.68 8.66 18.01
N VAL A 46 -1.49 7.37 17.86
CA VAL A 46 -2.06 6.29 18.71
C VAL A 46 -2.14 6.58 20.24
N PRO A 47 -1.41 7.58 20.82
CA PRO A 47 -1.59 7.99 22.20
C PRO A 47 -3.01 8.37 22.59
N ASP A 48 -3.85 8.87 21.66
CA ASP A 48 -5.18 9.33 22.06
C ASP A 48 -6.17 8.18 22.25
N LEU A 49 -6.11 7.13 21.42
CA LEU A 49 -6.87 5.90 21.66
C LEU A 49 -6.42 5.20 22.95
N LEU A 50 -5.10 5.16 23.20
CA LEU A 50 -4.55 4.58 24.42
C LEU A 50 -4.77 5.47 25.66
N ARG A 51 -4.78 6.80 25.52
CA ARG A 51 -5.06 7.74 26.60
C ARG A 51 -6.53 7.78 27.00
N MET A 52 -7.44 7.58 26.04
CA MET A 52 -8.86 7.53 26.32
C MET A 52 -9.27 6.24 27.07
N ASN A 53 -8.43 5.19 27.02
CA ASN A 53 -8.65 3.99 27.81
C ASN A 53 -7.40 3.67 28.65
N PRO A 54 -7.40 4.08 29.95
CA PRO A 54 -6.27 3.84 30.87
C PRO A 54 -5.90 2.36 31.00
N PHE A 55 -6.85 1.47 30.78
CA PHE A 55 -6.65 0.03 30.78
C PHE A 55 -5.81 -0.43 29.59
N LEU A 56 -6.10 0.04 28.37
CA LEU A 56 -5.30 -0.25 27.18
C LEU A 56 -3.89 0.38 27.27
N TYR A 57 -3.76 1.53 27.92
CA TYR A 57 -2.47 2.15 28.15
C TYR A 57 -1.58 1.31 29.09
N SER A 58 -2.17 0.71 30.12
CA SER A 58 -1.45 -0.21 31.01
C SER A 58 -1.09 -1.53 30.33
N LEU A 59 -1.99 -2.06 29.46
CA LEU A 59 -1.75 -3.24 28.66
C LEU A 59 -0.60 -3.09 27.66
N SER A 60 -0.45 -1.92 27.05
CA SER A 60 0.61 -1.66 26.06
C SER A 60 2.02 -1.75 26.63
N ARG A 61 2.17 -1.77 27.96
CA ARG A 61 3.46 -1.86 28.67
C ARG A 61 3.84 -3.29 29.09
N SER A 62 2.92 -4.26 29.04
CA SER A 62 3.17 -5.63 29.45
C SER A 62 3.04 -6.60 28.27
N PRO A 63 4.09 -7.36 27.90
CA PRO A 63 4.04 -8.33 26.83
C PRO A 63 2.97 -9.43 27.06
N ALA A 64 2.74 -9.83 28.31
CA ALA A 64 1.74 -10.82 28.67
C ALA A 64 0.31 -10.30 28.46
N LEU A 65 0.08 -9.01 28.70
CA LEU A 65 -1.23 -8.39 28.54
C LEU A 65 -1.55 -8.05 27.08
N THR A 66 -0.54 -7.87 26.23
CA THR A 66 -0.74 -7.69 24.78
C THR A 66 -1.33 -8.93 24.11
N GLN A 67 -1.03 -10.12 24.61
CA GLN A 67 -1.65 -11.36 24.14
C GLN A 67 -3.13 -11.46 24.55
N VAL A 68 -3.51 -10.96 25.73
CA VAL A 68 -4.91 -10.92 26.18
C VAL A 68 -5.70 -9.86 25.40
N ALA A 69 -5.06 -8.74 25.05
CA ALA A 69 -5.70 -7.69 24.24
C ALA A 69 -6.06 -8.16 22.82
N SER A 70 -5.36 -9.14 22.27
CA SER A 70 -5.69 -9.73 20.97
C SER A 70 -6.99 -10.54 20.95
N LEU A 71 -7.57 -10.81 22.11
CA LEU A 71 -8.87 -11.49 22.26
C LEU A 71 -10.05 -10.51 22.23
N TRP A 72 -9.80 -9.20 22.25
CA TRP A 72 -10.82 -8.16 22.28
C TRP A 72 -11.01 -7.58 20.89
N SER A 73 -12.27 -7.44 20.51
CA SER A 73 -12.65 -6.82 19.24
C SER A 73 -12.54 -5.29 19.31
N PRO A 74 -12.42 -4.58 18.18
CA PRO A 74 -12.52 -3.13 18.16
C PRO A 74 -13.79 -2.58 18.79
N TYR A 75 -14.88 -3.34 18.75
CA TYR A 75 -16.15 -2.97 19.35
C TYR A 75 -16.11 -3.01 20.88
N ASP A 76 -15.22 -3.82 21.46
CA ASP A 76 -15.06 -3.93 22.92
C ASP A 76 -14.15 -2.82 23.47
N PHE A 77 -13.02 -2.51 22.79
CA PHE A 77 -12.08 -1.51 23.31
C PHE A 77 -12.33 -0.09 22.80
N ASN A 78 -13.09 0.09 21.73
CA ASN A 78 -13.47 1.38 21.16
C ASN A 78 -14.99 1.44 20.89
N PRO A 79 -15.85 1.26 21.91
CA PRO A 79 -17.32 1.14 21.73
C PRO A 79 -17.95 2.39 21.09
N LEU A 80 -17.29 3.54 21.18
CA LEU A 80 -17.77 4.79 20.57
C LEU A 80 -17.30 4.98 19.12
N GLY A 81 -16.50 4.04 18.57
CA GLY A 81 -16.01 4.13 17.20
C GLY A 81 -15.15 5.37 16.92
N PHE A 82 -14.36 5.81 17.92
CA PHE A 82 -13.47 6.95 17.74
C PHE A 82 -12.42 6.67 16.66
N ASP A 83 -12.38 7.55 15.64
CA ASP A 83 -11.46 7.42 14.51
C ASP A 83 -10.74 8.76 14.27
N PRO A 84 -9.46 8.87 14.68
CA PRO A 84 -8.67 10.07 14.45
C PRO A 84 -8.49 10.42 12.97
N LEU A 85 -8.45 9.41 12.09
CA LEU A 85 -8.29 9.63 10.65
C LEU A 85 -9.49 10.37 10.06
N ARG A 86 -10.70 10.11 10.56
CA ARG A 86 -11.91 10.85 10.16
C ARG A 86 -11.74 12.35 10.34
N ARG A 87 -11.29 12.76 11.53
CA ARG A 87 -11.06 14.17 11.84
C ARG A 87 -10.02 14.78 10.92
N ILE A 88 -8.90 14.10 10.74
CA ILE A 88 -7.80 14.56 9.88
C ILE A 88 -8.28 14.76 8.44
N LEU A 89 -9.05 13.81 7.90
CA LEU A 89 -9.59 13.91 6.55
C LEU A 89 -10.64 15.03 6.44
N THR A 90 -11.50 15.19 7.45
CA THR A 90 -12.48 16.28 7.50
C THR A 90 -11.82 17.65 7.45
N ASP A 91 -10.77 17.82 8.24
CA ASP A 91 -10.07 19.11 8.37
C ASP A 91 -9.18 19.42 7.13
N ALA A 92 -8.62 18.38 6.50
CA ALA A 92 -7.62 18.54 5.45
C ALA A 92 -8.15 18.48 4.03
N ILE A 93 -9.23 17.76 3.74
CA ILE A 93 -9.70 17.45 2.39
C ILE A 93 -11.11 17.98 2.15
N ASP A 94 -11.24 18.84 1.15
CA ASP A 94 -12.51 19.23 0.58
C ASP A 94 -12.95 18.19 -0.45
N PHE A 95 -13.82 17.25 -0.02
CA PHE A 95 -14.30 16.17 -0.88
C PHE A 95 -15.25 16.66 -1.97
N ASP A 96 -15.97 17.76 -1.76
CA ASP A 96 -16.84 18.37 -2.79
C ASP A 96 -15.98 18.92 -3.93
N ALA A 97 -15.00 19.75 -3.60
CA ALA A 97 -14.05 20.28 -4.57
C ALA A 97 -13.28 19.17 -5.28
N LEU A 98 -12.95 18.06 -4.58
CA LEU A 98 -12.27 16.91 -5.18
C LEU A 98 -13.18 16.21 -6.20
N ARG A 99 -14.46 15.98 -5.87
CA ARG A 99 -15.41 15.33 -6.80
C ARG A 99 -15.62 16.15 -8.07
N ASP A 100 -15.74 17.46 -7.92
CA ASP A 100 -16.12 18.35 -9.03
C ASP A 100 -14.93 18.78 -9.87
N GLY A 101 -13.73 18.92 -9.29
CA GLY A 101 -12.61 19.60 -9.91
C GLY A 101 -11.29 18.82 -9.97
N SER A 102 -11.24 17.55 -9.54
CA SER A 102 -9.98 16.80 -9.54
C SER A 102 -9.41 16.62 -10.95
N PRO A 103 -8.17 17.06 -11.21
CA PRO A 103 -7.51 16.86 -12.49
C PRO A 103 -7.03 15.41 -12.70
N ILE A 104 -7.14 14.56 -11.68
CA ILE A 104 -6.76 13.14 -11.72
C ILE A 104 -7.95 12.27 -11.35
N GLN A 105 -8.01 11.08 -11.96
CA GLN A 105 -9.00 10.08 -11.64
C GLN A 105 -8.50 9.17 -10.53
N LEU A 106 -9.32 8.95 -9.51
CA LEU A 106 -9.02 8.09 -8.39
C LEU A 106 -9.84 6.79 -8.45
N LEU A 107 -9.21 5.68 -8.13
CA LEU A 107 -9.80 4.38 -7.87
C LEU A 107 -9.42 3.97 -6.45
N ILE A 108 -10.28 4.23 -5.49
CA ILE A 108 -10.04 3.90 -4.09
C ILE A 108 -10.72 2.56 -3.78
N ALA A 109 -9.90 1.57 -3.40
CA ALA A 109 -10.39 0.23 -3.13
C ALA A 109 -10.80 0.06 -1.66
N ALA A 110 -11.96 -0.57 -1.42
CA ALA A 110 -12.33 -1.16 -0.14
C ALA A 110 -12.87 -2.58 -0.36
N THR A 111 -12.85 -3.42 0.65
CA THR A 111 -13.33 -4.81 0.58
C THR A 111 -14.71 -4.92 1.19
N GLU A 112 -15.72 -5.25 0.39
CA GLU A 112 -17.07 -5.54 0.89
C GLU A 112 -17.04 -6.82 1.74
N ILE A 113 -17.42 -6.71 3.01
CA ILE A 113 -17.28 -7.81 3.99
C ILE A 113 -18.11 -9.03 3.59
N ALA A 114 -19.33 -8.83 3.13
CA ALA A 114 -20.26 -9.91 2.81
C ALA A 114 -19.78 -10.78 1.64
N THR A 115 -19.02 -10.22 0.71
CA THR A 115 -18.64 -10.91 -0.54
C THR A 115 -17.14 -11.13 -0.70
N GLY A 116 -16.31 -10.44 0.08
CA GLY A 116 -14.86 -10.40 -0.08
C GLY A 116 -14.39 -9.70 -1.36
N ARG A 117 -15.29 -9.05 -2.10
CA ARG A 117 -14.98 -8.39 -3.37
C ARG A 117 -14.49 -6.96 -3.17
N ALA A 118 -13.61 -6.53 -4.05
CA ALA A 118 -13.20 -5.14 -4.11
C ALA A 118 -14.35 -4.25 -4.62
N ARG A 119 -14.59 -3.15 -3.89
CA ARG A 119 -15.38 -2.01 -4.33
C ARG A 119 -14.41 -0.89 -4.67
N LEU A 120 -14.44 -0.40 -5.90
CA LEU A 120 -13.62 0.71 -6.34
C LEU A 120 -14.49 1.98 -6.34
N PHE A 121 -14.21 2.89 -5.42
CA PHE A 121 -14.83 4.21 -5.36
C PHE A 121 -14.11 5.14 -6.32
N ARG A 122 -14.90 5.83 -7.17
CA ARG A 122 -14.41 6.78 -8.18
C ARG A 122 -14.65 8.21 -7.71
N ASN A 123 -14.03 9.20 -8.37
CA ASN A 123 -14.10 10.60 -7.95
C ASN A 123 -15.51 11.06 -7.53
N HIS A 124 -16.54 10.79 -8.35
CA HIS A 124 -17.91 11.22 -8.10
C HIS A 124 -18.57 10.56 -6.87
N GLU A 125 -18.01 9.46 -6.36
CA GLU A 125 -18.49 8.71 -5.19
C GLU A 125 -17.65 8.94 -3.94
N LEU A 126 -16.53 9.68 -4.06
CA LEU A 126 -15.59 9.82 -2.96
C LEU A 126 -16.17 10.64 -1.82
N THR A 127 -16.13 10.04 -0.65
CA THR A 127 -16.47 10.65 0.64
C THR A 127 -15.40 10.31 1.66
N ILE A 128 -15.48 10.89 2.84
CA ILE A 128 -14.61 10.51 3.97
C ILE A 128 -14.77 9.01 4.24
N GLU A 129 -16.01 8.51 4.22
CA GLU A 129 -16.32 7.10 4.48
C GLU A 129 -15.63 6.16 3.50
N SER A 130 -15.56 6.51 2.23
CA SER A 130 -14.88 5.67 1.22
C SER A 130 -13.38 5.53 1.50
N VAL A 131 -12.73 6.59 1.98
CA VAL A 131 -11.31 6.55 2.37
C VAL A 131 -11.11 5.80 3.69
N LEU A 132 -11.99 6.02 4.66
CA LEU A 132 -11.98 5.27 5.93
C LEU A 132 -12.22 3.78 5.70
N ALA A 133 -13.16 3.41 4.82
CA ALA A 133 -13.41 2.03 4.43
C ALA A 133 -12.15 1.39 3.82
N SER A 134 -11.47 2.13 2.94
CA SER A 134 -10.21 1.68 2.33
C SER A 134 -9.10 1.44 3.35
N ALA A 135 -9.10 2.15 4.48
CA ALA A 135 -8.08 2.08 5.54
C ALA A 135 -8.57 1.35 6.81
N CYS A 136 -9.72 0.68 6.74
CA CYS A 136 -10.36 0.03 7.88
C CYS A 136 -9.77 -1.36 8.16
N LEU A 137 -8.75 -1.44 8.99
CA LEU A 137 -8.20 -2.71 9.46
C LEU A 137 -9.13 -3.35 10.50
N PRO A 138 -9.65 -4.57 10.28
CA PRO A 138 -10.67 -5.20 11.14
C PRO A 138 -10.21 -5.49 12.57
N THR A 139 -8.91 -5.51 12.81
CA THR A 139 -8.34 -5.75 14.14
C THR A 139 -8.27 -4.51 15.03
N ILE A 140 -8.45 -3.29 14.46
CA ILE A 140 -8.31 -2.03 15.19
C ILE A 140 -9.44 -1.03 14.93
N HIS A 141 -10.25 -1.22 13.87
CA HIS A 141 -11.34 -0.32 13.51
C HIS A 141 -12.68 -1.06 13.42
N HIS A 142 -13.75 -0.35 13.73
CA HIS A 142 -15.10 -0.80 13.37
C HIS A 142 -15.23 -0.85 11.85
N ALA A 143 -16.04 -1.77 11.32
CA ALA A 143 -16.38 -1.77 9.91
C ALA A 143 -17.02 -0.44 9.50
N VAL A 144 -16.70 0.04 8.32
CA VAL A 144 -17.30 1.27 7.77
C VAL A 144 -18.49 0.89 6.91
N GLU A 145 -19.67 1.46 7.23
CA GLU A 145 -20.89 1.22 6.47
C GLU A 145 -21.10 2.34 5.44
N ILE A 146 -21.36 1.94 4.19
CA ILE A 146 -21.69 2.83 3.07
C ILE A 146 -22.86 2.20 2.32
N ASP A 147 -23.96 2.91 2.19
CA ASP A 147 -25.18 2.47 1.47
C ASP A 147 -25.69 1.08 1.93
N GLY A 148 -25.66 0.84 3.25
CA GLY A 148 -26.13 -0.42 3.85
C GLY A 148 -25.20 -1.62 3.67
N LYS A 149 -23.97 -1.40 3.20
CA LYS A 149 -22.92 -2.41 3.06
C LYS A 149 -21.75 -2.06 3.96
N ALA A 150 -21.17 -3.10 4.58
CA ALA A 150 -20.03 -2.95 5.46
C ALA A 150 -18.72 -3.28 4.73
N TYR A 151 -17.68 -2.48 5.01
CA TYR A 151 -16.39 -2.54 4.34
C TYR A 151 -15.23 -2.64 5.33
N TRP A 152 -14.20 -3.35 4.90
CA TRP A 152 -12.86 -3.37 5.48
C TRP A 152 -11.83 -2.85 4.49
N ASP A 153 -10.57 -2.78 4.95
CA ASP A 153 -9.41 -2.34 4.18
C ASP A 153 -9.37 -3.00 2.79
N GLY A 154 -9.16 -2.19 1.77
CA GLY A 154 -9.10 -2.65 0.40
C GLY A 154 -7.96 -3.63 0.13
N GLY A 155 -6.93 -3.65 0.98
CA GLY A 155 -5.78 -4.54 0.88
C GLY A 155 -6.12 -6.02 0.90
N PHE A 156 -7.30 -6.41 1.39
CA PHE A 156 -7.77 -7.79 1.33
C PHE A 156 -8.23 -8.22 -0.08
N SER A 157 -8.61 -7.30 -0.96
CA SER A 157 -9.18 -7.61 -2.27
C SER A 157 -8.51 -6.92 -3.45
N ALA A 158 -7.89 -5.73 -3.26
CA ALA A 158 -7.18 -4.96 -4.28
C ALA A 158 -6.06 -4.11 -3.65
N ASN A 159 -4.79 -4.39 -3.94
CA ASN A 159 -3.67 -3.71 -3.27
C ASN A 159 -2.47 -3.42 -4.19
N PRO A 160 -2.57 -2.43 -5.08
CA PRO A 160 -3.78 -1.79 -5.63
C PRO A 160 -4.42 -2.62 -6.74
N ASP A 161 -5.56 -2.19 -7.27
CA ASP A 161 -6.13 -2.75 -8.50
C ASP A 161 -5.39 -2.14 -9.71
N ILE A 162 -4.50 -2.92 -10.31
CA ILE A 162 -3.75 -2.51 -11.49
C ILE A 162 -4.40 -2.96 -12.80
N VAL A 163 -5.27 -3.97 -12.76
CA VAL A 163 -6.00 -4.46 -13.93
C VAL A 163 -7.04 -3.45 -14.38
N THR A 164 -7.84 -2.92 -13.46
CA THR A 164 -8.82 -1.87 -13.79
C THR A 164 -8.11 -0.59 -14.19
N LEU A 165 -7.07 -0.20 -13.47
CA LEU A 165 -6.28 0.99 -13.79
C LEU A 165 -5.72 0.92 -15.21
N ALA A 166 -5.02 -0.15 -15.57
CA ALA A 166 -4.41 -0.33 -16.89
C ALA A 166 -5.45 -0.49 -18.02
N GLY A 167 -6.59 -1.10 -17.68
CA GLY A 167 -7.68 -1.32 -18.64
C GLY A 167 -8.52 -0.07 -18.96
N GLU A 168 -8.57 0.90 -18.05
CA GLU A 168 -9.41 2.09 -18.18
C GLU A 168 -8.63 3.38 -18.40
N SER A 169 -7.41 3.47 -17.89
CA SER A 169 -6.55 4.66 -18.08
C SER A 169 -6.35 4.98 -19.56
N PRO A 170 -6.43 6.26 -19.95
CA PRO A 170 -6.16 6.68 -21.31
C PRO A 170 -4.67 6.59 -21.69
N VAL A 171 -3.79 6.51 -20.70
CA VAL A 171 -2.33 6.36 -20.89
C VAL A 171 -1.90 4.92 -20.65
N ASN A 172 -0.85 4.48 -21.32
CA ASN A 172 -0.39 3.09 -21.28
C ASN A 172 0.83 2.89 -20.36
N ASP A 173 0.99 3.72 -19.33
CA ASP A 173 2.07 3.61 -18.36
C ASP A 173 1.52 3.64 -16.94
N THR A 174 1.89 2.66 -16.13
CA THR A 174 1.57 2.60 -14.70
C THR A 174 2.84 2.44 -13.89
N LEU A 175 3.03 3.33 -12.91
CA LEU A 175 4.08 3.23 -11.91
C LEU A 175 3.51 2.60 -10.64
N ILE A 176 3.95 1.39 -10.32
CA ILE A 176 3.64 0.70 -9.08
C ILE A 176 4.58 1.21 -7.99
N VAL A 177 4.03 1.74 -6.89
CA VAL A 177 4.79 2.16 -5.71
C VAL A 177 4.52 1.15 -4.61
N GLN A 178 5.50 0.31 -4.31
CA GLN A 178 5.37 -0.78 -3.36
C GLN A 178 6.16 -0.50 -2.07
N LEU A 179 5.48 -0.63 -0.92
CA LEU A 179 6.09 -0.42 0.40
C LEU A 179 6.62 -1.71 1.01
N ASN A 180 5.89 -2.80 0.87
CA ASN A 180 6.24 -4.08 1.46
C ASN A 180 6.81 -5.01 0.39
N PRO A 181 7.94 -5.68 0.64
CA PRO A 181 8.49 -6.65 -0.29
C PRO A 181 7.52 -7.83 -0.48
N THR A 182 7.46 -8.37 -1.69
CA THR A 182 6.65 -9.55 -2.03
C THR A 182 7.19 -10.80 -1.35
N ALA A 183 8.50 -10.95 -1.33
CA ALA A 183 9.17 -12.11 -0.74
C ALA A 183 9.89 -11.75 0.57
N LYS A 184 9.94 -12.70 1.48
CA LYS A 184 10.79 -12.68 2.67
C LYS A 184 11.31 -14.09 2.88
N SER A 185 12.61 -14.21 2.96
CA SER A 185 13.29 -15.49 3.23
C SER A 185 13.06 -15.95 4.68
N GLY A 186 13.17 -17.27 4.87
CA GLY A 186 13.07 -17.94 6.15
C GLY A 186 11.65 -18.41 6.51
N LEU A 187 11.59 -19.55 7.18
CA LEU A 187 10.34 -20.11 7.71
C LEU A 187 9.98 -19.38 9.01
N PRO A 188 8.83 -18.71 9.11
CA PRO A 188 8.40 -18.11 10.36
C PRO A 188 8.02 -19.21 11.37
N THR A 189 8.60 -19.20 12.56
CA THR A 189 8.35 -20.18 13.61
C THR A 189 7.72 -19.59 14.87
N GLY A 190 7.92 -18.28 15.10
CA GLY A 190 7.31 -17.58 16.22
C GLY A 190 5.88 -17.12 15.89
N VAL A 191 5.01 -17.11 16.90
CA VAL A 191 3.58 -16.71 16.74
C VAL A 191 3.45 -15.34 16.05
N ARG A 192 4.24 -14.35 16.47
CA ARG A 192 4.25 -13.00 15.87
C ARG A 192 4.74 -13.02 14.44
N GLU A 193 5.81 -13.77 14.16
CA GLU A 193 6.37 -13.91 12.81
C GLU A 193 5.37 -14.59 11.86
N ILE A 194 4.67 -15.62 12.33
CA ILE A 194 3.62 -16.30 11.56
C ILE A 194 2.49 -15.33 11.24
N ALA A 195 2.01 -14.56 12.23
CA ALA A 195 0.96 -13.57 12.03
C ALA A 195 1.37 -12.47 11.03
N ASP A 196 2.59 -11.93 11.17
CA ASP A 196 3.13 -10.92 10.25
C ASP A 196 3.32 -11.48 8.84
N HIS A 197 3.72 -12.75 8.73
CA HIS A 197 3.87 -13.41 7.44
C HIS A 197 2.52 -13.65 6.77
N ALA A 198 1.52 -14.15 7.51
CA ALA A 198 0.16 -14.35 7.03
C ALA A 198 -0.47 -13.04 6.54
N ASN A 199 -0.33 -11.96 7.32
CA ASN A 199 -0.79 -10.63 6.92
C ASN A 199 -0.12 -10.17 5.61
N ARG A 200 1.20 -10.36 5.49
CA ARG A 200 1.91 -9.99 4.26
C ARG A 200 1.44 -10.79 3.06
N LEU A 201 1.26 -12.11 3.19
CA LEU A 201 0.71 -12.94 2.12
C LEU A 201 -0.67 -12.46 1.69
N THR A 202 -1.56 -12.21 2.66
CA THR A 202 -2.91 -11.70 2.41
C THR A 202 -2.89 -10.39 1.63
N PHE A 203 -2.06 -9.43 2.04
CA PHE A 203 -2.01 -8.10 1.39
C PHE A 203 -1.24 -8.08 0.07
N ASN A 204 -0.39 -9.06 -0.21
CA ASN A 204 0.30 -9.16 -1.51
C ASN A 204 -0.50 -9.99 -2.54
N ALA A 205 -1.35 -10.91 -2.09
CA ALA A 205 -2.10 -11.81 -2.97
C ALA A 205 -2.92 -11.08 -4.07
N PRO A 206 -3.61 -9.95 -3.81
CA PRO A 206 -4.34 -9.25 -4.85
C PRO A 206 -3.43 -8.75 -5.98
N LEU A 207 -2.27 -8.17 -5.66
CA LEU A 207 -1.32 -7.69 -6.66
C LEU A 207 -0.75 -8.85 -7.50
N ILE A 208 -0.38 -9.95 -6.85
CA ILE A 208 0.12 -11.15 -7.55
C ILE A 208 -0.93 -11.66 -8.54
N ARG A 209 -2.18 -11.80 -8.10
CA ARG A 209 -3.30 -12.21 -8.97
C ARG A 209 -3.50 -11.26 -10.14
N ASP A 210 -3.41 -9.95 -9.92
CA ASP A 210 -3.55 -8.97 -10.99
C ASP A 210 -2.41 -9.09 -12.01
N VAL A 211 -1.17 -9.35 -11.55
CA VAL A 211 -0.04 -9.63 -12.43
C VAL A 211 -0.26 -10.92 -13.23
N GLU A 212 -0.75 -11.99 -12.60
CA GLU A 212 -1.10 -13.25 -13.30
C GLU A 212 -2.13 -13.02 -14.41
N ILE A 213 -3.16 -12.21 -14.14
CA ILE A 213 -4.18 -11.84 -15.13
C ILE A 213 -3.55 -11.10 -16.32
N ILE A 214 -2.66 -10.14 -16.05
CA ILE A 214 -1.97 -9.35 -17.07
C ILE A 214 -1.09 -10.25 -17.94
N GLU A 215 -0.26 -11.09 -17.31
CA GLU A 215 0.67 -11.97 -18.04
C GLU A 215 -0.09 -13.05 -18.83
N THR A 216 -1.13 -13.65 -18.26
CA THR A 216 -2.01 -14.60 -18.98
C THR A 216 -2.64 -13.94 -20.20
N ALA A 217 -3.12 -12.70 -20.07
CA ALA A 217 -3.67 -11.95 -21.19
C ALA A 217 -2.62 -11.68 -22.29
N ARG A 218 -1.39 -11.36 -21.91
CA ARG A 218 -0.27 -11.15 -22.82
C ARG A 218 0.12 -12.43 -23.57
N GLU A 219 0.22 -13.55 -22.86
CA GLU A 219 0.54 -14.86 -23.41
C GLU A 219 -0.53 -15.32 -24.40
N ALA A 220 -1.81 -15.21 -24.03
CA ALA A 220 -2.93 -15.56 -24.92
C ALA A 220 -2.88 -14.77 -26.24
N VAL A 221 -2.60 -13.47 -26.17
CA VAL A 221 -2.50 -12.61 -27.35
C VAL A 221 -1.24 -12.93 -28.17
N GLY A 222 -0.15 -13.28 -27.52
CA GLY A 222 1.08 -13.73 -28.19
C GLY A 222 0.83 -14.96 -29.08
N HIS A 223 0.01 -15.90 -28.63
CA HIS A 223 -0.33 -17.12 -29.37
C HIS A 223 -1.35 -16.90 -30.50
N PHE A 224 -2.36 -16.09 -30.27
CA PHE A 224 -3.46 -15.90 -31.23
C PHE A 224 -3.30 -14.69 -32.17
N GLY A 225 -2.25 -13.90 -32.00
CA GLY A 225 -2.00 -12.70 -32.78
C GLY A 225 -2.83 -11.47 -32.29
N ARG A 226 -2.38 -10.28 -32.68
CA ARG A 226 -3.00 -9.01 -32.26
C ARG A 226 -4.21 -8.58 -33.10
N PHE A 227 -4.65 -9.42 -34.08
CA PHE A 227 -5.74 -9.07 -34.96
C PHE A 227 -7.07 -9.02 -34.20
N GLY A 228 -7.71 -7.85 -34.22
CA GLY A 228 -9.07 -7.69 -33.67
C GLY A 228 -9.16 -7.32 -32.19
N LEU A 229 -8.04 -7.25 -31.44
CA LEU A 229 -8.07 -6.82 -30.04
C LEU A 229 -8.51 -5.35 -29.91
N ARG A 230 -9.61 -5.12 -29.18
CA ARG A 230 -10.15 -3.79 -28.90
C ARG A 230 -10.50 -3.63 -27.43
N GLY A 231 -10.70 -2.38 -26.99
CA GLY A 231 -11.16 -2.06 -25.64
C GLY A 231 -10.13 -2.34 -24.53
N ARG A 232 -10.62 -2.74 -23.36
CA ARG A 232 -9.81 -2.94 -22.14
C ARG A 232 -8.69 -3.97 -22.33
N LEU A 233 -8.96 -5.08 -22.97
CA LEU A 233 -7.96 -6.14 -23.17
C LEU A 233 -6.78 -5.64 -24.04
N ALA A 234 -7.07 -4.90 -25.10
CA ALA A 234 -6.02 -4.33 -25.96
C ALA A 234 -5.12 -3.34 -25.19
N ARG A 235 -5.70 -2.55 -24.29
CA ARG A 235 -4.93 -1.65 -23.41
C ARG A 235 -4.08 -2.44 -22.45
N LEU A 236 -4.65 -3.39 -21.73
CA LEU A 236 -3.97 -4.21 -20.73
C LEU A 236 -2.72 -4.90 -21.30
N VAL A 237 -2.83 -5.51 -22.48
CA VAL A 237 -1.72 -6.21 -23.13
C VAL A 237 -0.60 -5.25 -23.56
N LYS A 238 -0.95 -4.03 -24.01
CA LYS A 238 0.02 -3.01 -24.46
C LYS A 238 0.58 -2.16 -23.32
N HIS A 239 0.02 -2.30 -22.11
CA HIS A 239 0.37 -1.44 -20.98
C HIS A 239 1.82 -1.66 -20.55
N ARG A 240 2.50 -0.58 -20.25
CA ARG A 240 3.86 -0.57 -19.71
C ARG A 240 3.81 -0.39 -18.21
N PHE A 241 4.63 -1.16 -17.52
CA PHE A 241 4.71 -1.10 -16.07
C PHE A 241 6.10 -0.68 -15.61
N HIS A 242 6.07 0.11 -14.57
CA HIS A 242 7.22 0.62 -13.86
C HIS A 242 7.08 0.31 -12.38
N HIS A 243 8.19 0.22 -11.65
CA HIS A 243 8.15 -0.18 -10.25
C HIS A 243 9.15 0.61 -9.42
N ILE A 244 8.68 1.14 -8.29
CA ILE A 244 9.49 1.70 -7.21
C ILE A 244 9.21 0.89 -5.95
N GLU A 245 10.26 0.42 -5.31
CA GLU A 245 10.17 -0.33 -4.08
C GLU A 245 10.92 0.37 -2.94
N ALA A 246 10.25 0.47 -1.79
CA ALA A 246 10.83 1.03 -0.57
C ALA A 246 11.18 -0.06 0.47
N GLY A 247 11.06 -1.34 0.11
CA GLY A 247 11.16 -2.49 1.01
C GLY A 247 12.42 -2.52 1.89
N ARG A 248 13.58 -2.12 1.37
CA ARG A 248 14.83 -2.04 2.13
C ARG A 248 14.80 -1.04 3.30
N TYR A 249 13.95 -0.01 3.23
CA TYR A 249 13.80 0.98 4.30
C TYR A 249 12.73 0.59 5.30
N THR A 250 11.75 -0.20 4.88
CA THR A 250 10.64 -0.65 5.72
C THR A 250 10.93 -1.97 6.43
N SER A 251 11.82 -2.81 5.87
CA SER A 251 12.20 -4.10 6.44
C SER A 251 12.97 -3.98 7.76
N SER A 252 13.70 -2.88 7.96
CA SER A 252 14.44 -2.60 9.20
C SER A 252 13.58 -1.97 10.30
N LEU A 253 12.34 -1.58 10.00
CA LEU A 253 11.44 -0.98 10.98
C LEU A 253 10.88 -2.07 11.89
N SER A 254 11.02 -1.87 13.20
CA SER A 254 10.41 -2.75 14.18
C SER A 254 8.87 -2.73 14.07
N PRO A 255 8.16 -3.80 14.42
CA PRO A 255 6.70 -3.80 14.49
C PRO A 255 6.15 -2.67 15.36
N GLU A 256 6.87 -2.31 16.42
CA GLU A 256 6.49 -1.24 17.35
C GLU A 256 6.55 0.15 16.69
N SER A 257 7.52 0.39 15.80
CA SER A 257 7.60 1.65 15.04
C SER A 257 6.47 1.81 14.02
N LYS A 258 5.84 0.71 13.59
CA LYS A 258 4.64 0.73 12.74
C LYS A 258 3.38 1.11 13.53
N ILE A 259 3.33 0.77 14.82
CA ILE A 259 2.20 1.04 15.73
C ILE A 259 2.33 2.43 16.36
N LYS A 260 3.56 2.91 16.58
CA LYS A 260 3.88 4.23 17.13
C LYS A 260 4.78 4.99 16.16
N PRO A 261 4.24 5.55 15.08
CA PRO A 261 5.05 6.40 14.21
C PRO A 261 5.47 7.65 14.99
N ASP A 262 6.73 7.70 15.40
CA ASP A 262 7.32 8.91 15.90
C ASP A 262 7.73 9.85 14.75
N ARG A 263 8.05 11.10 15.09
CA ARG A 263 8.46 12.09 14.08
C ARG A 263 9.70 11.65 13.31
N GLU A 264 10.63 10.97 13.95
CA GLU A 264 11.89 10.54 13.33
C GLU A 264 11.65 9.45 12.30
N THR A 265 10.87 8.43 12.64
CA THR A 265 10.44 7.37 11.72
C THR A 265 9.70 7.97 10.52
N PHE A 266 8.80 8.91 10.78
CA PHE A 266 8.05 9.57 9.73
C PHE A 266 8.97 10.35 8.76
N MET A 267 9.86 11.18 9.29
CA MET A 267 10.82 11.94 8.50
C MET A 267 11.82 11.03 7.76
N TYR A 268 12.21 9.91 8.38
CA TYR A 268 13.05 8.91 7.75
C TYR A 268 12.37 8.29 6.51
N LEU A 269 11.13 7.83 6.65
CA LEU A 269 10.36 7.24 5.55
C LEU A 269 10.10 8.25 4.42
N GLN A 270 9.80 9.50 4.76
CA GLN A 270 9.62 10.54 3.76
C GLN A 270 10.90 10.80 2.96
N ARG A 271 12.06 10.86 3.63
CA ARG A 271 13.36 11.02 2.98
C ARG A 271 13.70 9.81 2.10
N ALA A 272 13.47 8.61 2.62
CA ALA A 272 13.69 7.37 1.90
C ALA A 272 12.85 7.30 0.61
N GLY A 273 11.55 7.60 0.71
CA GLY A 273 10.66 7.62 -0.46
C GLY A 273 11.10 8.65 -1.51
N ARG A 274 11.49 9.86 -1.09
CA ARG A 274 12.04 10.88 -2.00
C ARG A 274 13.32 10.42 -2.69
N LEU A 275 14.21 9.81 -1.94
CA LEU A 275 15.48 9.32 -2.47
C LEU A 275 15.27 8.23 -3.53
N GLU A 276 14.38 7.28 -3.25
CA GLU A 276 14.08 6.21 -4.21
C GLU A 276 13.36 6.73 -5.45
N ALA A 277 12.41 7.64 -5.27
CA ALA A 277 11.74 8.28 -6.40
C ALA A 277 12.73 9.09 -7.27
N SER A 278 13.66 9.83 -6.66
CA SER A 278 14.70 10.57 -7.41
C SER A 278 15.60 9.60 -8.18
N LYS A 279 16.13 8.56 -7.53
CA LYS A 279 16.97 7.56 -8.21
C LYS A 279 16.26 6.87 -9.36
N TRP A 280 14.97 6.57 -9.17
CA TRP A 280 14.15 5.95 -10.20
C TRP A 280 13.97 6.90 -11.39
N LEU A 281 13.64 8.16 -11.13
CA LEU A 281 13.48 9.19 -12.15
C LEU A 281 14.78 9.45 -12.94
N ASP A 282 15.92 9.51 -12.25
CA ASP A 282 17.24 9.71 -12.90
C ASP A 282 17.56 8.57 -13.87
N ARG A 283 17.16 7.33 -13.55
CA ARG A 283 17.43 6.14 -14.38
C ARG A 283 16.40 5.92 -15.49
N HIS A 284 15.12 6.17 -15.21
CA HIS A 284 14.01 5.63 -15.99
C HIS A 284 13.05 6.69 -16.54
N ARG A 285 13.28 7.97 -16.28
CA ARG A 285 12.41 9.03 -16.80
C ARG A 285 12.24 8.99 -18.33
N ALA A 286 13.31 8.66 -19.04
CA ALA A 286 13.31 8.56 -20.50
C ALA A 286 12.59 7.29 -21.01
N ASP A 287 12.41 6.27 -20.16
CA ASP A 287 11.74 5.03 -20.51
C ASP A 287 10.21 5.16 -20.46
N VAL A 288 9.69 6.11 -19.68
CA VAL A 288 8.25 6.39 -19.55
C VAL A 288 7.66 6.77 -20.90
N GLY A 289 6.61 6.12 -21.33
CA GLY A 289 6.02 6.27 -22.65
C GLY A 289 6.70 5.43 -23.75
N VAL A 290 7.85 4.84 -23.49
CA VAL A 290 8.66 4.08 -24.46
C VAL A 290 8.64 2.58 -24.17
N LYS A 291 9.05 2.15 -22.96
CA LYS A 291 9.16 0.73 -22.57
C LYS A 291 8.90 0.55 -21.09
N SER A 292 8.51 -0.67 -20.69
CA SER A 292 8.45 -1.06 -19.27
C SER A 292 9.83 -1.02 -18.64
N THR A 293 9.91 -0.65 -17.35
CA THR A 293 11.15 -0.69 -16.54
C THR A 293 11.14 -1.83 -15.53
N VAL A 294 10.07 -2.62 -15.50
CA VAL A 294 9.94 -3.84 -14.71
C VAL A 294 9.37 -4.95 -15.59
N ASP A 295 9.94 -6.13 -15.44
CA ASP A 295 9.34 -7.37 -15.90
C ASP A 295 8.44 -7.89 -14.76
N LEU A 296 7.11 -7.83 -14.98
CA LEU A 296 6.13 -8.21 -13.97
C LEU A 296 6.23 -9.70 -13.62
N LYS A 297 6.42 -10.56 -14.62
CA LYS A 297 6.53 -12.01 -14.43
C LYS A 297 7.74 -12.35 -13.58
N ALA A 298 8.92 -11.89 -13.99
CA ALA A 298 10.16 -12.11 -13.26
C ALA A 298 10.11 -11.53 -11.84
N ARG A 299 9.48 -10.36 -11.66
CA ARG A 299 9.47 -9.66 -10.36
C ARG A 299 8.47 -10.24 -9.36
N PHE A 300 7.28 -10.68 -9.82
CA PHE A 300 6.18 -11.04 -8.94
C PHE A 300 5.79 -12.52 -8.99
N LEU A 301 6.06 -13.22 -10.10
CA LEU A 301 5.65 -14.62 -10.27
C LEU A 301 6.85 -15.58 -10.22
N ASP A 302 7.97 -15.22 -10.82
CA ASP A 302 9.17 -16.08 -10.89
C ASP A 302 10.18 -15.78 -9.77
N ALA A 303 9.82 -14.95 -8.77
CA ALA A 303 10.70 -14.53 -7.69
C ALA A 303 11.38 -15.74 -7.01
N ARG A 304 12.43 -16.22 -7.65
CA ARG A 304 13.38 -17.16 -7.06
C ARG A 304 14.16 -16.42 -6.00
N ASP A 305 14.39 -17.08 -4.90
CA ASP A 305 15.13 -16.63 -3.74
C ASP A 305 16.34 -15.72 -4.07
N GLU A 306 16.15 -14.43 -4.14
CA GLU A 306 17.29 -13.48 -4.10
C GLU A 306 18.09 -13.63 -2.78
N ALA A 307 17.49 -14.26 -1.76
CA ALA A 307 18.15 -14.61 -0.52
C ALA A 307 19.14 -15.76 -0.63
N ALA A 308 19.02 -16.64 -1.62
CA ALA A 308 19.97 -17.74 -1.82
C ALA A 308 21.28 -17.25 -2.47
N THR A 309 21.25 -16.16 -3.21
CA THR A 309 22.43 -15.65 -3.95
C THR A 309 23.35 -14.78 -3.07
N GLN A 310 22.83 -14.16 -2.00
CA GLN A 310 23.66 -13.38 -1.07
C GLN A 310 24.26 -14.20 0.08
N GLY A 311 23.82 -15.43 0.28
CA GLY A 311 24.38 -16.38 1.26
C GLY A 311 25.57 -17.22 0.74
N GLY A 312 25.78 -17.23 -0.58
CA GLY A 312 26.81 -18.04 -1.22
C GLY A 312 28.22 -17.43 -1.27
N GLU A 313 28.35 -16.12 -1.11
CA GLU A 313 29.68 -15.45 -1.22
C GLU A 313 30.39 -15.21 0.13
N ALA A 314 29.79 -15.58 1.26
CA ALA A 314 30.43 -15.44 2.57
C ALA A 314 31.11 -16.71 3.10
N GLY A 315 31.24 -17.76 2.28
CA GLY A 315 31.68 -19.09 2.69
C GLY A 315 33.06 -19.55 2.26
N GLU A 316 33.85 -18.76 1.52
CA GLU A 316 35.21 -19.14 1.15
C GLU A 316 36.24 -18.05 1.55
N ALA A 317 36.90 -18.23 2.67
CA ALA A 317 38.31 -17.96 2.94
C ALA A 317 38.63 -17.87 4.44
N GLN A 318 38.92 -19.00 5.08
CA GLN A 318 39.89 -19.00 6.16
C GLN A 318 40.93 -20.06 5.89
N PRO A 319 42.21 -19.69 5.72
CA PRO A 319 43.29 -20.66 5.67
C PRO A 319 43.56 -21.21 7.09
N ARG A 320 43.57 -22.52 7.19
CA ARG A 320 44.02 -23.24 8.38
C ARG A 320 45.52 -23.05 8.49
N ASP A 321 45.98 -22.19 9.36
CA ASP A 321 47.40 -22.23 9.81
C ASP A 321 47.60 -23.41 10.74
N ARG A 322 48.41 -24.33 10.22
CA ARG A 322 49.09 -25.36 11.02
C ARG A 322 50.15 -24.66 11.84
N ILE A 323 50.06 -24.76 13.15
CA ILE A 323 51.26 -24.62 14.00
C ILE A 323 51.48 -25.96 14.64
N ALA A 324 52.59 -26.54 14.20
CA ALA A 324 53.29 -27.65 14.89
C ALA A 324 54.25 -27.01 15.91
N GLY A 325 54.30 -27.57 17.09
CA GLY A 325 55.22 -27.23 18.17
C GLY A 325 54.72 -27.78 19.48
#